data_6a9a7d2260b7c4bef53511f5ec428925
#
_entry.id   6a9a7d2260b7c4bef53511f5ec428925
#
_cell.length_a   1.000
_cell.length_b   1.000
_cell.length_c   1.000
_cell.angle_alpha   90.00
_cell.angle_beta   90.00
_cell.angle_gamma   90.00
#
_symmetry.space_group_name_H-M   'P 1'
#
loop_
_entity.id
_entity.type
_entity.pdbx_description
1 polymer ?
#
loop_
_entity_poly.entity_id
_entity_poly.type
_entity_poly.pdbx_seq_one_letter_code
_entity_poly.pdbx_strand_id
1 'polypeptide(L)'
;MRKYARLREPLKYGENTWIYKVMLHESEEGVYLFEYSDPDAVQSSSDRLYDSPEALYDDWNGLIDERGWIGMEDPLPDCQHDAFIPLRIKGRDTGRPEWGKYETLKDGRWVDY
;
A
#
# COMPACT_ATOMS: atom_id res chain seq x y z
N MET A 1 -8.94 0.50 7.96
CA MET A 1 -9.28 1.54 6.96
C MET A 1 -8.03 1.88 6.16
N ARG A 2 -8.18 1.98 4.85
CA ARG A 2 -7.09 2.38 3.96
C ARG A 2 -7.48 3.61 3.16
N LYS A 3 -6.48 4.45 2.88
CA LYS A 3 -6.61 5.59 1.96
C LYS A 3 -5.32 5.70 1.16
N TYR A 4 -5.41 6.18 -0.07
CA TYR A 4 -4.23 6.47 -0.86
C TYR A 4 -4.27 7.89 -1.38
N ALA A 5 -3.12 8.40 -1.77
CA ALA A 5 -3.01 9.72 -2.38
C ALA A 5 -1.83 9.74 -3.34
N ARG A 6 -1.94 10.56 -4.37
CA ARG A 6 -0.84 10.81 -5.30
C ARG A 6 -0.11 12.07 -4.87
N LEU A 7 1.20 12.06 -5.04
CA LEU A 7 2.00 13.24 -4.75
C LEU A 7 1.83 14.26 -5.88
N ARG A 8 1.85 15.54 -5.51
CA ARG A 8 1.80 16.66 -6.46
C ARG A 8 2.99 16.61 -7.40
N GLU A 9 4.15 16.29 -6.86
CA GLU A 9 5.39 16.05 -7.60
C GLU A 9 6.08 14.81 -7.02
N PRO A 10 6.75 13.99 -7.83
CA PRO A 10 7.51 12.87 -7.29
C PRO A 10 8.52 13.35 -6.26
N LEU A 11 8.59 12.63 -5.14
CA LEU A 11 9.52 12.93 -4.05
C LEU A 11 10.74 12.03 -4.20
N LYS A 12 11.91 12.65 -4.27
CA LYS A 12 13.17 11.89 -4.39
C LYS A 12 13.48 11.18 -3.08
N TYR A 13 13.71 9.88 -3.17
CA TYR A 13 14.07 9.03 -2.05
C TYR A 13 15.35 8.27 -2.40
N GLY A 14 16.47 8.70 -1.82
CA GLY A 14 17.78 8.16 -2.22
C GLY A 14 18.28 8.71 -3.56
N GLU A 15 19.25 8.04 -4.16
CA GLU A 15 19.92 8.55 -5.37
C GLU A 15 19.09 8.36 -6.64
N ASN A 16 18.42 7.21 -6.78
CA ASN A 16 17.73 6.84 -8.02
C ASN A 16 16.29 6.39 -7.81
N THR A 17 15.72 6.68 -6.65
CA THR A 17 14.36 6.25 -6.33
C THR A 17 13.47 7.47 -6.09
N TRP A 18 12.26 7.41 -6.65
CA TRP A 18 11.26 8.46 -6.51
C TRP A 18 9.98 7.85 -5.97
N ILE A 19 9.26 8.61 -5.14
CA ILE A 19 7.95 8.21 -4.61
C ILE A 19 6.89 8.97 -5.37
N TYR A 20 5.89 8.26 -5.89
CA TYR A 20 4.83 8.83 -6.74
C TYR A 20 3.48 8.84 -6.05
N LYS A 21 3.23 7.89 -5.17
CA LYS A 21 1.99 7.78 -4.41
C LYS A 21 2.26 7.12 -3.08
N VAL A 22 1.32 7.30 -2.15
CA VAL A 22 1.39 6.72 -0.80
C VAL A 22 0.04 6.14 -0.43
N MET A 23 0.05 5.17 0.47
CA MET A 23 -1.15 4.59 1.05
C MET A 23 -1.02 4.57 2.55
N LEU A 24 -2.05 4.99 3.26
CA LEU A 24 -2.12 4.79 4.71
C LEU A 24 -3.03 3.61 5.04
N HIS A 25 -2.66 2.88 6.07
CA HIS A 25 -3.45 1.77 6.60
C HIS A 25 -3.50 1.89 8.13
N GLU A 26 -4.66 2.18 8.66
CA GLU A 26 -4.88 2.23 10.11
C GLU A 26 -5.02 0.82 10.66
N SER A 27 -4.26 0.52 11.69
CA SER A 27 -4.28 -0.76 12.39
C SER A 27 -4.28 -0.53 13.90
N GLU A 28 -4.39 -1.60 14.68
CA GLU A 28 -4.29 -1.53 16.13
C GLU A 28 -2.90 -1.10 16.62
N GLU A 29 -1.88 -1.36 15.81
CA GLU A 29 -0.50 -1.01 16.14
C GLU A 29 -0.17 0.45 15.85
N GLY A 30 -0.95 1.12 15.02
CA GLY A 30 -0.72 2.47 14.56
C GLY A 30 -1.13 2.65 13.11
N VAL A 31 -0.54 3.62 12.44
CA VAL A 31 -0.85 3.91 11.04
C VAL A 31 0.37 3.63 10.18
N TYR A 32 0.26 2.63 9.31
CA TYR A 32 1.29 2.36 8.33
C TYR A 32 1.18 3.33 7.16
N LEU A 33 2.32 3.81 6.70
CA LEU A 33 2.43 4.53 5.43
C LEU A 33 3.25 3.68 4.48
N PHE A 34 2.67 3.33 3.35
CA PHE A 34 3.35 2.62 2.27
C PHE A 34 3.72 3.60 1.18
N GLU A 35 4.94 3.49 0.69
CA GLU A 35 5.50 4.39 -0.34
C GLU A 35 5.72 3.60 -1.63
N TYR A 36 5.32 4.16 -2.77
CA TYR A 36 5.34 3.48 -4.06
C TYR A 36 6.26 4.21 -5.03
N SER A 37 7.21 3.48 -5.57
CA SER A 37 8.24 4.02 -6.48
C SER A 37 7.84 4.00 -7.95
N ASP A 38 6.58 3.70 -8.23
CA ASP A 38 6.01 3.73 -9.58
C ASP A 38 4.54 4.15 -9.47
N PRO A 39 4.03 5.02 -10.38
CA PRO A 39 2.62 5.44 -10.33
C PRO A 39 1.64 4.29 -10.43
N ASP A 40 2.00 3.22 -11.11
CA ASP A 40 1.14 2.07 -11.34
C ASP A 40 1.53 0.86 -10.49
N ALA A 41 2.43 1.03 -9.53
CA ALA A 41 2.87 -0.06 -8.67
C ALA A 41 1.70 -0.65 -7.87
N VAL A 42 1.63 -1.96 -7.83
CA VAL A 42 0.63 -2.70 -7.05
C VAL A 42 1.06 -2.84 -5.60
N GLN A 43 2.36 -3.01 -5.37
CA GLN A 43 2.97 -3.17 -4.05
C GLN A 43 3.90 -2.02 -3.71
N SER A 44 4.06 -1.76 -2.42
CA SER A 44 4.96 -0.72 -1.94
C SER A 44 6.42 -1.13 -2.09
N SER A 45 7.29 -0.12 -2.14
CA SER A 45 8.75 -0.29 -2.09
C SER A 45 9.31 -0.07 -0.69
N SER A 46 8.59 0.64 0.17
CA SER A 46 8.98 0.91 1.56
C SER A 46 7.78 1.23 2.41
N ASP A 47 7.95 1.16 3.72
CA ASP A 47 6.90 1.47 4.67
C ASP A 47 7.45 2.20 5.89
N ARG A 48 6.56 2.89 6.59
CA ARG A 48 6.82 3.56 7.86
C ARG A 48 5.63 3.34 8.78
N LEU A 49 5.88 3.36 10.08
CA LEU A 49 4.82 3.28 11.09
C LEU A 49 4.74 4.62 11.84
N TYR A 50 3.54 5.18 11.87
CA TYR A 50 3.22 6.39 12.63
C TYR A 50 2.36 6.04 13.84
N ASP A 51 2.52 6.80 14.92
CA ASP A 51 1.74 6.59 16.14
C ASP A 51 0.28 7.02 15.98
N SER A 52 0.02 7.96 15.08
CA SER A 52 -1.31 8.51 14.86
C SER A 52 -1.50 8.97 13.42
N PRO A 53 -2.77 9.05 12.95
CA PRO A 53 -3.05 9.65 11.64
C PRO A 53 -2.58 11.09 11.53
N GLU A 54 -2.69 11.86 12.62
CA GLU A 54 -2.31 13.27 12.65
C GLU A 54 -0.82 13.45 12.36
N ALA A 55 0.02 12.60 12.95
CA ALA A 55 1.46 12.65 12.70
C ALA A 55 1.79 12.36 11.23
N LEU A 56 1.09 11.41 10.63
CA LEU A 56 1.23 11.08 9.22
C LEU A 56 0.79 12.26 8.34
N TYR A 57 -0.35 12.85 8.63
CA TYR A 57 -0.87 13.99 7.87
C TYR A 57 0.03 15.21 7.97
N ASP A 58 0.64 15.45 9.13
CA ASP A 58 1.59 16.55 9.30
C ASP A 58 2.77 16.44 8.34
N ASP A 59 3.25 15.22 8.09
CA ASP A 59 4.37 15.00 7.19
C ASP A 59 3.96 15.04 5.71
N TRP A 60 2.76 14.58 5.37
CA TRP A 60 2.42 14.26 3.98
C TRP A 60 1.38 15.17 3.33
N ASN A 61 0.46 15.78 4.07
CA ASN A 61 -0.63 16.58 3.46
C ASN A 61 -0.13 17.69 2.53
N GLY A 62 0.99 18.30 2.87
CA GLY A 62 1.60 19.34 2.03
C GLY A 62 2.14 18.85 0.69
N LEU A 63 2.33 17.55 0.55
CA LEU A 63 2.91 16.93 -0.65
C LEU A 63 1.86 16.28 -1.55
N ILE A 64 0.63 16.12 -1.05
CA ILE A 64 -0.47 15.44 -1.74
C ILE A 64 -1.06 16.34 -2.81
N ASP A 65 -1.50 15.77 -3.93
CA ASP A 65 -2.14 16.53 -5.00
C ASP A 65 -3.55 16.98 -4.62
N GLU A 66 -4.19 17.74 -5.50
CA GLU A 66 -5.49 18.36 -5.25
C GLU A 66 -6.64 17.37 -5.03
N ARG A 67 -6.47 16.12 -5.44
CA ARG A 67 -7.47 15.07 -5.20
C ARG A 67 -7.51 14.62 -3.74
N GLY A 68 -6.44 14.87 -2.98
CA GLY A 68 -6.37 14.51 -1.58
C GLY A 68 -6.30 13.00 -1.34
N TRP A 69 -6.65 12.61 -0.13
CA TRP A 69 -6.71 11.20 0.26
C TRP A 69 -8.01 10.56 -0.23
N ILE A 70 -7.88 9.42 -0.90
CA ILE A 70 -9.00 8.68 -1.49
C ILE A 70 -9.18 7.38 -0.71
N GLY A 71 -10.40 7.16 -0.21
CA GLY A 71 -10.72 5.94 0.54
C GLY A 71 -10.61 4.68 -0.32
N MET A 72 -10.17 3.61 0.30
CA MET A 72 -10.07 2.28 -0.31
C MET A 72 -10.70 1.24 0.61
N GLU A 73 -11.12 0.13 0.04
CA GLU A 73 -11.58 -1.00 0.83
C GLU A 73 -10.41 -1.61 1.62
N ASP A 74 -10.72 -2.18 2.78
CA ASP A 74 -9.74 -2.92 3.54
C ASP A 74 -9.30 -4.16 2.76
N PRO A 75 -8.07 -4.65 2.99
CA PRO A 75 -7.62 -5.85 2.31
C PRO A 75 -8.45 -7.05 2.71
N LEU A 76 -8.67 -7.95 1.77
CA LEU A 76 -9.31 -9.24 2.05
C LEU A 76 -8.44 -10.06 3.02
N PRO A 77 -9.04 -11.03 3.75
CA PRO A 77 -8.26 -11.90 4.62
C PRO A 77 -7.06 -12.52 3.90
N ASP A 78 -5.93 -12.58 4.58
CA ASP A 78 -4.66 -13.13 4.07
C ASP A 78 -4.02 -12.35 2.94
N CYS A 79 -4.61 -11.24 2.51
CA CYS A 79 -4.06 -10.39 1.46
C CYS A 79 -3.02 -9.40 1.98
N GLN A 80 -2.15 -8.94 1.09
CA GLN A 80 -1.16 -7.92 1.38
C GLN A 80 -1.85 -6.58 1.67
N HIS A 81 -1.48 -5.94 2.76
CA HIS A 81 -2.12 -4.69 3.19
C HIS A 81 -1.74 -3.51 2.30
N ASP A 82 -0.58 -3.59 1.65
CA ASP A 82 -0.05 -2.52 0.79
C ASP A 82 -0.45 -2.66 -0.69
N ALA A 83 -1.16 -3.72 -1.05
CA ALA A 83 -1.48 -3.98 -2.45
C ALA A 83 -2.73 -3.21 -2.90
N PHE A 84 -2.67 -2.64 -4.11
CA PHE A 84 -3.80 -1.94 -4.73
C PHE A 84 -4.83 -2.89 -5.33
N ILE A 85 -4.50 -4.16 -5.48
CA ILE A 85 -5.40 -5.22 -5.91
C ILE A 85 -5.39 -6.32 -4.86
N PRO A 86 -6.41 -7.21 -4.83
CA PRO A 86 -6.34 -8.38 -3.96
C PRO A 86 -5.11 -9.22 -4.34
N LEU A 87 -4.15 -9.28 -3.43
CA LEU A 87 -2.88 -9.96 -3.66
C LEU A 87 -2.50 -10.71 -2.40
N ARG A 88 -2.24 -12.02 -2.52
CA ARG A 88 -1.81 -12.84 -1.39
C ARG A 88 -0.65 -13.74 -1.76
N ILE A 89 0.12 -14.13 -0.76
CA ILE A 89 1.17 -15.12 -0.95
C ILE A 89 0.50 -16.47 -1.22
N LYS A 90 0.93 -17.15 -2.27
CA LYS A 90 0.38 -18.45 -2.65
C LYS A 90 0.52 -19.45 -1.51
N GLY A 91 -0.58 -20.16 -1.21
CA GLY A 91 -0.62 -21.15 -0.14
C GLY A 91 -0.79 -20.58 1.27
N ARG A 92 -0.86 -19.26 1.43
CA ARG A 92 -1.02 -18.64 2.75
C ARG A 92 -2.36 -19.01 3.40
N ASP A 93 -3.41 -19.14 2.62
CA ASP A 93 -4.74 -19.52 3.06
C ASP A 93 -4.81 -20.94 3.65
N THR A 94 -3.90 -21.82 3.23
CA THR A 94 -3.81 -23.20 3.72
C THR A 94 -2.71 -23.41 4.76
N GLY A 95 -2.04 -22.35 5.18
CA GLY A 95 -0.96 -22.42 6.15
C GLY A 95 0.36 -22.93 5.58
N ARG A 96 0.50 -23.01 4.26
CA ARG A 96 1.71 -23.47 3.58
C ARG A 96 2.19 -22.44 2.57
N PRO A 97 2.66 -21.27 3.01
CA PRO A 97 3.03 -20.19 2.10
C PRO A 97 4.24 -20.56 1.23
N GLU A 98 4.12 -20.23 -0.05
CA GLU A 98 5.22 -20.34 -1.01
C GLU A 98 5.82 -18.94 -1.21
N TRP A 99 6.84 -18.61 -0.46
CA TRP A 99 7.45 -17.29 -0.44
C TRP A 99 7.94 -16.86 -1.84
N GLY A 100 7.63 -15.63 -2.20
CA GLY A 100 7.98 -15.06 -3.51
C GLY A 100 6.98 -15.39 -4.62
N LYS A 101 5.95 -16.18 -4.33
CA LYS A 101 4.87 -16.48 -5.27
C LYS A 101 3.57 -15.86 -4.79
N TYR A 102 2.85 -15.21 -5.70
CA TYR A 102 1.64 -14.48 -5.37
C TYR A 102 0.46 -14.95 -6.20
N GLU A 103 -0.73 -14.74 -5.66
CA GLU A 103 -2.00 -14.94 -6.34
C GLU A 103 -2.83 -13.67 -6.26
N THR A 104 -3.62 -13.41 -7.28
CA THR A 104 -4.61 -12.33 -7.30
C THR A 104 -6.00 -12.88 -7.55
N LEU A 105 -7.02 -12.16 -7.11
CA LEU A 105 -8.42 -12.53 -7.32
C LEU A 105 -8.87 -12.00 -8.68
N LYS A 106 -9.36 -12.91 -9.55
CA LYS A 106 -9.82 -12.56 -10.89
C LYS A 106 -11.10 -13.34 -11.18
N ASP A 107 -12.19 -12.62 -11.43
CA ASP A 107 -13.51 -13.20 -11.69
C ASP A 107 -13.95 -14.20 -10.62
N GLY A 108 -13.69 -13.88 -9.35
CA GLY A 108 -14.03 -14.72 -8.21
C GLY A 108 -13.09 -15.90 -7.97
N ARG A 109 -11.97 -15.96 -8.68
CA ARG A 109 -11.00 -17.06 -8.57
C ARG A 109 -9.61 -16.51 -8.25
N TRP A 110 -8.88 -17.23 -7.41
CA TRP A 110 -7.48 -16.95 -7.17
C TRP A 110 -6.64 -17.56 -8.28
N VAL A 111 -5.87 -16.73 -8.96
CA VAL A 111 -4.98 -17.12 -10.05
C VAL A 111 -3.58 -16.61 -9.79
N ASP A 112 -2.59 -17.24 -10.39
CA ASP A 112 -1.19 -16.82 -10.28
C ASP A 112 -1.02 -15.37 -10.78
N TYR A 113 -0.23 -14.63 -10.03
CA TYR A 113 0.04 -13.22 -10.35
C TYR A 113 1.39 -13.06 -11.02
#